data_397bd7196b339b639b4941a13b991d3a
#
_entry.id   397bd7196b339b639b4941a13b991d3a
#
_cell.length_a   1.000
_cell.length_b   1.000
_cell.length_c   1.000
_cell.angle_alpha   90.00
_cell.angle_beta   90.00
_cell.angle_gamma   90.00
#
_symmetry.space_group_name_H-M   'P 1'
#
loop_
_entity.id
_entity.type
_entity.pdbx_description
1 polymer ?
#
loop_
_entity_poly.entity_id
_entity_poly.type
_entity_poly.pdbx_seq_one_letter_code
_entity_poly.pdbx_strand_id
1 'polypeptide(L)'
;MSVTVIVKRVFRMDHTQKLIPLLRQLREESSKQPGFISRRTFSKISDPGELIVLMEWKSVEDWMNWMGTKTSRDLQWEVDSIIGERTTFEVYKPEEY
;
A
#
# COMPACT_ATOMS: atom_id res chain seq x y z
N MET A 1 14.17 -3.94 -14.11
CA MET A 1 13.15 -2.92 -14.48
C MET A 1 12.33 -2.58 -13.26
N SER A 2 12.33 -1.31 -12.83
CA SER A 2 11.52 -0.86 -11.73
C SER A 2 10.02 -0.88 -12.09
N VAL A 3 9.19 -1.05 -11.09
CA VAL A 3 7.73 -1.02 -11.26
C VAL A 3 7.12 -0.05 -10.26
N THR A 4 5.97 0.50 -10.62
CA THR A 4 5.18 1.37 -9.75
C THR A 4 3.93 0.62 -9.33
N VAL A 5 3.67 0.58 -8.03
CA VAL A 5 2.47 -0.04 -7.48
C VAL A 5 1.58 1.06 -6.92
N ILE A 6 0.33 1.08 -7.37
CA ILE A 6 -0.68 1.99 -6.83
C ILE A 6 -1.60 1.18 -5.93
N VAL A 7 -1.65 1.58 -4.67
CA VAL A 7 -2.50 0.96 -3.65
C VAL A 7 -3.63 1.93 -3.35
N LYS A 8 -4.87 1.48 -3.45
CA LYS A 8 -6.03 2.34 -3.18
C LYS A 8 -6.83 1.80 -2.01
N ARG A 9 -7.09 2.68 -1.04
CA ARG A 9 -7.93 2.39 0.13
C ARG A 9 -8.95 3.50 0.33
N VAL A 10 -10.16 3.11 0.67
CA VAL A 10 -11.22 4.07 1.04
C VAL A 10 -11.63 3.76 2.47
N PHE A 11 -11.57 4.75 3.34
CA PHE A 11 -11.97 4.56 4.72
C PHE A 11 -12.75 5.78 5.25
N ARG A 12 -13.50 5.54 6.31
CA ARG A 12 -14.27 6.60 6.97
C ARG A 12 -13.48 7.21 8.12
N MET A 13 -13.79 8.45 8.46
CA MET A 13 -13.10 9.20 9.51
C MET A 13 -13.13 8.48 10.87
N ASP A 14 -14.19 7.74 11.16
CA ASP A 14 -14.32 6.99 12.41
C ASP A 14 -13.34 5.80 12.50
N HIS A 15 -12.74 5.38 11.40
CA HIS A 15 -11.74 4.31 11.38
C HIS A 15 -10.31 4.80 11.63
N THR A 16 -10.08 6.11 11.61
CA THR A 16 -8.73 6.70 11.59
C THR A 16 -7.86 6.22 12.75
N GLN A 17 -8.38 6.21 13.97
CA GLN A 17 -7.60 5.82 15.14
C GLN A 17 -7.11 4.38 15.09
N LYS A 18 -7.90 3.49 14.51
CA LYS A 18 -7.53 2.07 14.39
C LYS A 18 -6.61 1.83 13.22
N LEU A 19 -6.80 2.57 12.13
CA LEU A 19 -6.06 2.35 10.88
C LEU A 19 -4.66 2.93 10.90
N ILE A 20 -4.47 4.12 11.47
CA ILE A 20 -3.17 4.81 11.39
C ILE A 20 -2.02 3.95 11.91
N PRO A 21 -2.11 3.28 13.07
CA PRO A 21 -1.03 2.42 13.54
C PRO A 21 -0.70 1.29 12.56
N LEU A 22 -1.72 0.68 11.95
CA LEU A 22 -1.54 -0.40 10.98
C LEU A 22 -0.89 0.10 9.69
N LEU A 23 -1.32 1.26 9.19
CA LEU A 23 -0.75 1.85 7.99
C LEU A 23 0.72 2.25 8.21
N ARG A 24 1.04 2.76 9.40
CA ARG A 24 2.43 3.06 9.77
C ARG A 24 3.28 1.79 9.81
N GLN A 25 2.74 0.72 10.37
CA GLN A 25 3.44 -0.56 10.43
C GLN A 25 3.67 -1.14 9.04
N LEU A 26 2.68 -1.06 8.15
CA LEU A 26 2.85 -1.45 6.74
C LEU A 26 3.97 -0.65 6.07
N ARG A 27 4.01 0.66 6.32
CA ARG A 27 5.07 1.52 5.78
C ARG A 27 6.45 1.08 6.28
N GLU A 28 6.59 0.87 7.57
CA GLU A 28 7.86 0.45 8.15
C GLU A 28 8.31 -0.90 7.64
N GLU A 29 7.42 -1.88 7.64
CA GLU A 29 7.77 -3.24 7.23
C GLU A 29 8.08 -3.34 5.74
N SER A 30 7.31 -2.64 4.88
CA SER A 30 7.59 -2.65 3.44
C SER A 30 8.93 -1.98 3.12
N SER A 31 9.29 -0.93 3.85
CA SER A 31 10.54 -0.19 3.59
C SER A 31 11.79 -0.99 3.91
N LYS A 32 11.67 -2.06 4.67
CA LYS A 32 12.79 -2.95 5.02
C LYS A 32 13.00 -4.07 4.00
N GLN A 33 12.10 -4.22 3.06
CA GLN A 33 12.12 -5.36 2.14
C GLN A 33 13.13 -5.17 1.02
N PRO A 34 13.76 -6.26 0.56
CA PRO A 34 14.64 -6.20 -0.61
C PRO A 34 13.90 -5.64 -1.82
N GLY A 35 14.51 -4.72 -2.53
CA GLY A 35 13.94 -4.13 -3.73
C GLY A 35 13.01 -2.95 -3.51
N PHE A 36 12.70 -2.61 -2.27
CA PHE A 36 11.93 -1.40 -1.97
C PHE A 36 12.71 -0.14 -2.40
N ILE A 37 12.04 0.78 -3.09
CA ILE A 37 12.66 2.04 -3.52
C ILE A 37 12.04 3.22 -2.78
N SER A 38 10.72 3.40 -2.88
CA SER A 38 10.05 4.57 -2.30
C SER A 38 8.58 4.30 -2.05
N ARG A 39 7.99 5.13 -1.19
CA ARG A 39 6.57 5.09 -0.87
C ARG A 39 6.08 6.49 -0.53
N ARG A 40 4.97 6.90 -1.15
CA ARG A 40 4.29 8.16 -0.84
C ARG A 40 2.80 7.90 -0.72
N THR A 41 2.18 8.55 0.26
CA THR A 41 0.75 8.44 0.49
C THR A 41 0.08 9.77 0.16
N PHE A 42 -1.05 9.69 -0.55
CA PHE A 42 -1.85 10.84 -0.94
C PHE A 42 -3.28 10.64 -0.51
N SER A 43 -3.93 11.71 -0.08
CA SER A 43 -5.37 11.71 0.11
C SER A 43 -6.03 12.50 -1.03
N LYS A 44 -7.22 12.08 -1.43
CA LYS A 44 -7.96 12.77 -2.48
C LYS A 44 -8.49 14.09 -1.94
N ILE A 45 -8.28 15.19 -2.66
CA ILE A 45 -8.71 16.52 -2.20
C ILE A 45 -10.23 16.57 -2.01
N SER A 46 -10.97 16.00 -2.95
CA SER A 46 -12.45 16.02 -2.91
C SER A 46 -13.05 14.98 -1.95
N ASP A 47 -12.24 14.02 -1.49
CA ASP A 47 -12.70 12.97 -0.58
C ASP A 47 -11.50 12.48 0.26
N PRO A 48 -11.25 13.11 1.43
CA PRO A 48 -10.08 12.76 2.23
C PRO A 48 -10.06 11.34 2.77
N GLY A 49 -11.18 10.63 2.73
CA GLY A 49 -11.24 9.22 3.09
C GLY A 49 -10.69 8.29 2.02
N GLU A 50 -10.45 8.78 0.82
CA GLU A 50 -9.83 7.99 -0.24
C GLU A 50 -8.33 8.25 -0.26
N LEU A 51 -7.56 7.20 0.04
CA LEU A 51 -6.10 7.25 0.05
C LEU A 51 -5.54 6.45 -1.11
N ILE A 52 -4.48 6.98 -1.72
CA ILE A 52 -3.64 6.17 -2.60
C ILE A 52 -2.22 6.15 -2.06
N VAL A 53 -1.56 5.00 -2.18
CA VAL A 53 -0.14 4.86 -1.89
C VAL A 53 0.56 4.55 -3.19
N LEU A 54 1.57 5.31 -3.50
CA LEU A 54 2.38 5.13 -4.69
C LEU A 54 3.72 4.56 -4.25
N MET A 55 4.00 3.33 -4.65
CA MET A 55 5.24 2.63 -4.27
C MET A 55 6.07 2.36 -5.50
N GLU A 56 7.38 2.41 -5.34
CA GLU A 56 8.31 1.95 -6.36
C GLU A 56 9.13 0.79 -5.82
N TRP A 57 9.29 -0.23 -6.65
CA TRP A 57 10.07 -1.43 -6.37
C TRP A 57 11.02 -1.71 -7.52
N LYS A 58 12.17 -2.30 -7.22
CA LYS A 58 13.17 -2.64 -8.26
C LYS A 58 12.63 -3.61 -9.29
N SER A 59 11.72 -4.51 -8.88
CA SER A 59 11.11 -5.49 -9.77
C SER A 59 9.73 -5.87 -9.26
N VAL A 60 8.90 -6.45 -10.13
CA VAL A 60 7.60 -6.98 -9.72
C VAL A 60 7.78 -8.16 -8.77
N GLU A 61 8.84 -8.96 -8.94
CA GLU A 61 9.13 -10.10 -8.08
C GLU A 61 9.39 -9.66 -6.64
N ASP A 62 10.13 -8.57 -6.45
CA ASP A 62 10.40 -8.02 -5.12
C ASP A 62 9.10 -7.59 -4.43
N TRP A 63 8.22 -6.92 -5.17
CA TRP A 63 6.91 -6.56 -4.64
C TRP A 63 6.06 -7.78 -4.30
N MET A 64 6.05 -8.78 -5.18
CA MET A 64 5.29 -10.01 -4.93
C MET A 64 5.83 -10.77 -3.72
N ASN A 65 7.14 -10.78 -3.52
CA ASN A 65 7.74 -11.38 -2.34
C ASN A 65 7.27 -10.69 -1.05
N TRP A 66 7.23 -9.35 -1.05
CA TRP A 66 6.67 -8.60 0.07
C TRP A 66 5.21 -8.97 0.33
N MET A 67 4.39 -8.96 -0.71
CA MET A 67 2.97 -9.28 -0.58
C MET A 67 2.74 -10.71 -0.09
N GLY A 68 3.66 -11.62 -0.34
CA GLY A 68 3.59 -13.00 0.10
C GLY A 68 4.06 -13.24 1.54
N THR A 69 4.67 -12.25 2.20
CA THR A 69 5.12 -12.44 3.58
C THR A 69 3.92 -12.54 4.52
N LYS A 70 4.11 -13.27 5.62
CA LYS A 70 3.07 -13.39 6.66
C LYS A 70 2.73 -12.01 7.23
N THR A 71 3.75 -11.19 7.48
CA THR A 71 3.57 -9.84 8.02
C THR A 71 2.67 -9.00 7.11
N SER A 72 2.95 -8.97 5.80
CA SER A 72 2.13 -8.23 4.84
C SER A 72 0.70 -8.74 4.81
N ARG A 73 0.52 -10.06 4.70
CA ARG A 73 -0.82 -10.66 4.63
C ARG A 73 -1.65 -10.37 5.88
N ASP A 74 -1.06 -10.50 7.05
CA ASP A 74 -1.75 -10.25 8.31
C ASP A 74 -2.16 -8.79 8.44
N LEU A 75 -1.24 -7.87 8.14
CA LEU A 75 -1.53 -6.42 8.20
C LEU A 75 -2.58 -6.00 7.19
N GLN A 76 -2.48 -6.48 5.95
CA GLN A 76 -3.47 -6.18 4.91
C GLN A 76 -4.85 -6.70 5.31
N TRP A 77 -4.91 -7.91 5.88
CA TRP A 77 -6.17 -8.48 6.33
C TRP A 77 -6.80 -7.65 7.44
N GLU A 78 -6.01 -7.19 8.41
CA GLU A 78 -6.51 -6.35 9.49
C GLU A 78 -7.04 -5.00 8.96
N VAL A 79 -6.30 -4.36 8.06
CA VAL A 79 -6.71 -3.11 7.44
C VAL A 79 -8.04 -3.30 6.69
N ASP A 80 -8.11 -4.32 5.84
CA ASP A 80 -9.30 -4.59 5.04
C ASP A 80 -10.51 -4.93 5.92
N SER A 81 -10.29 -5.63 7.04
CA SER A 81 -11.34 -5.96 7.99
C SER A 81 -11.93 -4.73 8.68
N ILE A 82 -11.09 -3.75 9.01
CA ILE A 82 -11.54 -2.49 9.62
C ILE A 82 -12.31 -1.64 8.61
N ILE A 83 -11.79 -1.53 7.38
CA ILE A 83 -12.41 -0.74 6.32
C ILE A 83 -13.72 -1.38 5.85
N GLY A 84 -13.77 -2.72 5.84
CA GLY A 84 -14.91 -3.47 5.29
C GLY A 84 -14.85 -3.64 3.77
N GLU A 85 -13.74 -3.25 3.16
CA GLU A 85 -13.52 -3.37 1.72
C GLU A 85 -12.09 -3.85 1.46
N ARG A 86 -11.89 -4.50 0.32
CA ARG A 86 -10.55 -4.92 -0.07
C ARG A 86 -9.74 -3.75 -0.59
N THR A 87 -8.49 -3.68 -0.17
CA THR A 87 -7.49 -2.81 -0.78
C THR A 87 -7.24 -3.29 -2.21
N THR A 88 -7.19 -2.36 -3.15
CA THR A 88 -6.86 -2.69 -4.55
C THR A 88 -5.41 -2.34 -4.83
N PHE A 89 -4.76 -3.20 -5.62
CA PHE A 89 -3.37 -3.03 -6.03
C PHE A 89 -3.30 -3.07 -7.54
N GLU A 90 -2.61 -2.09 -8.12
CA GLU A 90 -2.36 -2.05 -9.56
C GLU A 90 -0.87 -1.85 -9.78
N VAL A 91 -0.29 -2.64 -10.68
CA VAL A 91 1.15 -2.63 -10.94
C VAL A 91 1.40 -2.12 -12.34
N TYR A 92 2.27 -1.13 -12.45
CA TYR A 92 2.60 -0.47 -13.71
C TYR A 92 4.10 -0.55 -13.96
N LYS A 93 4.47 -0.62 -15.22
CA LYS A 93 5.85 -0.49 -15.64
C LYS A 93 6.04 0.83 -16.39
N PRO A 94 7.24 1.42 -16.36
CA PRO A 94 7.52 2.62 -17.17
C PRO A 94 7.37 2.34 -18.65
N GLU A 95 6.91 3.35 -19.41
CA GLU A 95 6.84 3.32 -20.85
C GLU A 95 7.56 4.55 -21.42
N GLU A 96 8.06 4.41 -22.64
CA GLU A 96 8.83 5.46 -23.31
C GLU A 96 8.03 6.06 -24.46
N TYR A 97 7.03 6.85 -24.14
CA TYR A 97 6.28 7.58 -25.15
C TYR A 97 6.61 9.06 -25.14
#